data_71e57433d246b8e579d45131607195f8
#
_entry.id   71e57433d246b8e579d45131607195f8
#
_cell.length_a   1.000
_cell.length_b   1.000
_cell.length_c   1.000
_cell.angle_alpha   90.00
_cell.angle_beta   90.00
_cell.angle_gamma   90.00
#
_symmetry.space_group_name_H-M   'P 1'
#
loop_
_entity.id
_entity.type
_entity.pdbx_description
1 polymer ?
#
loop_
_entity_poly.entity_id
_entity_poly.type
_entity_poly.pdbx_seq_one_letter_code
_entity_poly.pdbx_strand_id
1 'polypeptide(L)'
;MTVRLHASLETVLGRLGAEFGEQLTYPGIYRGSRLNVAPVLVEREGVSTVVISEADSDACRVMVPGVGKSVYGRYFDWDKDMAAPVRTFAQAVRDIAGDGTILCEAALPLVRYQALAESGPVELFGMPEPRPLFVYAKKRGEIEAQWLATRDADAAAFAPFVATLRDGARLVDAMTASARGFGPLDALCTEKGFPALYITAPHEVEMFTGLPARAVEQQGMGVLFRPGEAEITIHAEKPILRGDFRHVGTCAGLAQALGNCSHDVIAIQKDHISVGEFASLAQTGIRFEDAAYVIRRWQDRRAGDDAVYFFFAANAVLKGIDAARAFFARNAEGEITERDLVAAYHQGVSRFARHYGFADRVGSYFDIVHSGARTLLPATAGDYPVRVSDRTIKFDMGLTVSDAFGCIRGVSDIARTICAEAEIEALHDRLRNILIDELIPAIRPGMSGAQVHEIGVDLLRPLEAEFRRLGLLPEGKGVDGYLRDCGHTIQRQTISSVYFLPGVGEKVENGMLGCTEYVWPIGDILIAVEDGYLVTPEGGIAFTVEGEG
;
A
#
# COMPACT_ATOMS: atom_id res chain seq x y z
N MET A 1 29.09 10.45 -23.23
CA MET A 1 28.73 11.30 -22.06
C MET A 1 28.16 10.37 -21.01
N THR A 2 28.73 10.34 -19.80
CA THR A 2 28.35 9.37 -18.77
C THR A 2 27.29 10.00 -17.86
N VAL A 3 26.15 9.33 -17.72
CA VAL A 3 25.07 9.68 -16.79
C VAL A 3 25.05 8.65 -15.67
N ARG A 4 24.99 9.09 -14.42
CA ARG A 4 24.90 8.21 -13.26
C ARG A 4 23.50 8.24 -12.66
N LEU A 5 22.94 7.08 -12.35
CA LEU A 5 21.68 6.91 -11.65
C LEU A 5 21.93 6.25 -10.30
N HIS A 6 21.64 6.98 -9.22
CA HIS A 6 21.70 6.52 -7.85
C HIS A 6 20.30 6.09 -7.40
N ALA A 7 20.17 4.87 -6.94
CA ALA A 7 18.90 4.24 -6.63
C ALA A 7 18.72 3.87 -5.15
N SER A 8 19.82 3.80 -4.37
CA SER A 8 19.66 3.54 -2.95
C SER A 8 19.05 4.75 -2.26
N LEU A 9 18.01 4.52 -1.47
CA LEU A 9 17.33 5.59 -0.74
C LEU A 9 18.30 6.32 0.20
N GLU A 10 19.26 5.61 0.78
CA GLU A 10 20.33 6.20 1.61
C GLU A 10 21.14 7.23 0.83
N THR A 11 21.56 6.91 -0.40
CA THR A 11 22.30 7.85 -1.26
C THR A 11 21.44 9.06 -1.63
N VAL A 12 20.17 8.83 -1.99
CA VAL A 12 19.23 9.90 -2.35
C VAL A 12 19.00 10.83 -1.16
N LEU A 13 18.66 10.29 0.01
CA LEU A 13 18.43 11.08 1.23
C LEU A 13 19.70 11.74 1.75
N GLY A 14 20.86 11.10 1.59
CA GLY A 14 22.15 11.70 1.92
C GLY A 14 22.47 12.95 1.09
N ARG A 15 21.92 13.06 -0.13
CA ARG A 15 22.07 14.23 -1.01
C ARG A 15 20.96 15.27 -0.81
N LEU A 16 19.73 14.86 -0.56
CA LEU A 16 18.56 15.73 -0.46
C LEU A 16 18.18 16.10 0.97
N GLY A 17 18.70 15.36 1.96
CA GLY A 17 18.43 15.56 3.38
C GLY A 17 17.26 14.71 3.89
N ALA A 18 17.25 14.51 5.22
CA ALA A 18 16.23 13.69 5.89
C ALA A 18 14.82 14.30 5.76
N GLU A 19 14.73 15.63 5.81
CA GLU A 19 13.47 16.38 5.67
C GLU A 19 12.77 16.08 4.33
N PHE A 20 13.52 15.89 3.23
CA PHE A 20 12.97 15.43 1.97
C PHE A 20 12.27 14.06 2.12
N GLY A 21 12.91 13.13 2.84
CA GLY A 21 12.34 11.81 3.10
C GLY A 21 11.06 11.84 3.92
N GLU A 22 10.93 12.81 4.83
CA GLU A 22 9.71 13.02 5.65
C GLU A 22 8.53 13.56 4.83
N GLN A 23 8.79 14.15 3.67
CA GLN A 23 7.76 14.66 2.77
C GLN A 23 7.25 13.62 1.77
N LEU A 24 7.86 12.44 1.68
CA LEU A 24 7.39 11.37 0.80
C LEU A 24 6.04 10.84 1.29
N THR A 25 5.13 10.58 0.35
CA THR A 25 3.75 10.16 0.65
C THR A 25 3.71 8.86 1.47
N TYR A 26 4.56 7.90 1.12
CA TYR A 26 4.59 6.58 1.76
C TYR A 26 6.00 6.19 2.23
N PRO A 27 6.55 6.88 3.23
CA PRO A 27 7.94 6.64 3.66
C PRO A 27 8.17 5.21 4.17
N GLY A 28 7.17 4.57 4.78
CA GLY A 28 7.22 3.17 5.22
C GLY A 28 7.28 2.17 4.06
N ILE A 29 6.65 2.49 2.93
CA ILE A 29 6.64 1.67 1.72
C ILE A 29 8.01 1.65 1.06
N TYR A 30 8.67 2.79 0.98
CA TYR A 30 10.02 2.87 0.38
C TYR A 30 11.06 2.06 1.13
N ARG A 31 10.85 1.83 2.43
CA ARG A 31 11.74 0.99 3.26
C ARG A 31 11.44 -0.50 3.19
N GLY A 32 10.21 -0.88 2.87
CA GLY A 32 9.74 -2.25 3.01
C GLY A 32 9.50 -2.98 1.69
N SER A 33 8.45 -2.64 0.96
CA SER A 33 7.91 -3.51 -0.08
C SER A 33 7.72 -2.88 -1.45
N ARG A 34 7.99 -1.56 -1.60
CA ARG A 34 7.79 -0.85 -2.87
C ARG A 34 8.99 -0.01 -3.29
N LEU A 35 10.15 -0.62 -3.28
CA LEU A 35 11.35 0.03 -3.80
C LEU A 35 11.19 0.53 -5.23
N ASN A 36 10.29 -0.06 -6.01
CA ASN A 36 10.03 0.31 -7.41
C ASN A 36 9.40 1.72 -7.58
N VAL A 37 8.93 2.37 -6.52
CA VAL A 37 8.40 3.75 -6.57
C VAL A 37 9.31 4.77 -5.87
N ALA A 38 10.35 4.32 -5.15
CA ALA A 38 11.27 5.22 -4.47
C ALA A 38 11.91 6.22 -5.44
N PRO A 39 12.16 7.48 -5.00
CA PRO A 39 12.85 8.47 -5.82
C PRO A 39 14.27 8.01 -6.16
N VAL A 40 14.79 8.41 -7.32
CA VAL A 40 16.18 8.18 -7.72
C VAL A 40 16.85 9.51 -8.08
N LEU A 41 18.18 9.56 -7.99
CA LEU A 41 18.95 10.74 -8.36
C LEU A 41 19.73 10.46 -9.63
N VAL A 42 19.56 11.30 -10.65
CA VAL A 42 20.30 11.24 -11.91
C VAL A 42 21.29 12.39 -11.97
N GLU A 43 22.57 12.06 -12.14
CA GLU A 43 23.67 13.03 -12.27
C GLU A 43 24.17 13.07 -13.71
N ARG A 44 24.15 14.26 -14.30
CA ARG A 44 24.70 14.52 -15.64
C ARG A 44 25.50 15.82 -15.61
N GLU A 45 26.79 15.76 -15.99
CA GLU A 45 27.67 16.95 -16.09
C GLU A 45 27.74 17.79 -14.79
N GLY A 46 27.69 17.13 -13.64
CA GLY A 46 27.71 17.80 -12.34
C GLY A 46 26.34 18.39 -11.90
N VAL A 47 25.31 18.23 -12.72
CA VAL A 47 23.94 18.61 -12.35
C VAL A 47 23.20 17.38 -11.84
N SER A 48 22.60 17.50 -10.66
CA SER A 48 21.75 16.47 -10.05
C SER A 48 20.28 16.77 -10.35
N THR A 49 19.54 15.73 -10.72
CA THR A 49 18.08 15.79 -10.93
C THR A 49 17.42 14.63 -10.21
N VAL A 50 16.47 14.91 -9.32
CA VAL A 50 15.65 13.88 -8.71
C VAL A 50 14.56 13.43 -9.69
N VAL A 51 14.44 12.12 -9.92
CA VAL A 51 13.35 11.52 -10.67
C VAL A 51 12.39 10.91 -9.66
N ILE A 52 11.18 11.41 -9.64
CA ILE A 52 10.20 11.15 -8.59
C ILE A 52 8.81 10.93 -9.18
N SER A 53 7.98 10.12 -8.53
CA SER A 53 6.59 9.95 -8.91
C SER A 53 5.80 11.23 -8.71
N GLU A 54 4.71 11.43 -9.47
CA GLU A 54 3.85 12.59 -9.30
C GLU A 54 3.26 12.65 -7.90
N ALA A 55 2.95 11.49 -7.31
CA ALA A 55 2.46 11.37 -5.93
C ALA A 55 3.36 12.06 -4.90
N ASP A 56 4.68 12.03 -5.12
CA ASP A 56 5.67 12.58 -4.20
C ASP A 56 6.31 13.88 -4.71
N SER A 57 5.79 14.47 -5.79
CA SER A 57 6.42 15.64 -6.43
C SER A 57 6.50 16.87 -5.53
N ASP A 58 5.62 16.98 -4.52
CA ASP A 58 5.63 18.05 -3.54
C ASP A 58 6.85 17.97 -2.58
N ALA A 59 7.39 16.79 -2.35
CA ALA A 59 8.61 16.61 -1.56
C ALA A 59 9.79 17.39 -2.13
N CYS A 60 9.79 17.66 -3.45
CA CYS A 60 10.84 18.45 -4.10
C CYS A 60 10.93 19.89 -3.61
N ARG A 61 9.94 20.40 -2.90
CA ARG A 61 9.94 21.70 -2.26
C ARG A 61 11.08 21.87 -1.25
N VAL A 62 11.51 20.78 -0.63
CA VAL A 62 12.61 20.77 0.37
C VAL A 62 13.97 20.39 -0.23
N MET A 63 14.08 20.31 -1.55
CA MET A 63 15.37 20.02 -2.19
C MET A 63 16.39 21.13 -1.97
N VAL A 64 17.67 20.72 -1.92
CA VAL A 64 18.79 21.68 -1.85
C VAL A 64 18.93 22.47 -3.16
N PRO A 65 19.48 23.69 -3.12
CA PRO A 65 19.77 24.48 -4.32
C PRO A 65 20.63 23.68 -5.33
N GLY A 66 20.28 23.81 -6.60
CA GLY A 66 21.03 23.15 -7.70
C GLY A 66 20.55 21.74 -8.05
N VAL A 67 19.57 21.21 -7.33
CA VAL A 67 18.92 19.94 -7.68
C VAL A 67 17.70 20.20 -8.55
N GLY A 68 17.65 19.57 -9.73
CA GLY A 68 16.50 19.61 -10.63
C GLY A 68 15.44 18.57 -10.25
N LYS A 69 14.26 18.69 -10.86
CA LYS A 69 13.15 17.76 -10.70
C LYS A 69 12.69 17.20 -12.04
N SER A 70 12.46 15.89 -12.12
CA SER A 70 11.82 15.20 -13.23
C SER A 70 10.71 14.28 -12.69
N VAL A 71 9.48 14.56 -13.09
CA VAL A 71 8.29 13.85 -12.56
C VAL A 71 7.80 12.82 -13.57
N TYR A 72 7.37 11.66 -13.09
CA TYR A 72 6.74 10.59 -13.89
C TYR A 72 5.47 10.08 -13.21
N GLY A 73 4.69 9.32 -13.97
CA GLY A 73 3.40 8.80 -13.49
C GLY A 73 2.30 9.83 -13.60
N ARG A 74 1.13 9.44 -13.15
CA ARG A 74 -0.04 10.30 -13.05
C ARG A 74 -0.78 9.94 -11.77
N TYR A 75 -1.19 10.95 -11.02
CA TYR A 75 -2.01 10.76 -9.84
C TYR A 75 -3.12 11.82 -9.83
N PHE A 76 -4.38 11.40 -9.71
CA PHE A 76 -5.57 12.26 -9.64
C PHE A 76 -5.61 13.38 -10.69
N ASP A 77 -5.32 13.05 -11.94
CA ASP A 77 -5.39 14.01 -13.05
C ASP A 77 -6.77 13.99 -13.69
N TRP A 78 -7.73 14.64 -13.05
CA TRP A 78 -9.14 14.64 -13.43
C TRP A 78 -9.42 15.49 -14.68
N ASP A 79 -8.58 16.49 -14.92
CA ASP A 79 -8.77 17.44 -16.03
C ASP A 79 -8.17 16.94 -17.36
N LYS A 80 -7.29 15.95 -17.30
CA LYS A 80 -6.61 15.43 -18.48
C LYS A 80 -7.34 14.20 -19.06
N ASP A 81 -7.20 14.05 -20.36
CA ASP A 81 -7.63 12.86 -21.06
C ASP A 81 -6.95 11.62 -20.44
N MET A 82 -7.71 10.75 -19.79
CA MET A 82 -7.22 9.53 -19.19
C MET A 82 -6.57 8.59 -20.21
N ALA A 83 -6.87 8.74 -21.50
CA ALA A 83 -6.22 8.03 -22.60
C ALA A 83 -4.87 8.64 -23.01
N ALA A 84 -4.54 9.84 -22.52
CA ALA A 84 -3.27 10.47 -22.85
C ALA A 84 -2.09 9.65 -22.30
N PRO A 85 -0.98 9.51 -23.05
CA PRO A 85 0.19 8.75 -22.61
C PRO A 85 0.75 9.33 -21.29
N VAL A 86 0.94 8.47 -20.29
CA VAL A 86 1.58 8.83 -19.03
C VAL A 86 3.09 8.69 -19.19
N ARG A 87 3.83 9.71 -18.79
CA ARG A 87 5.30 9.68 -18.79
C ARG A 87 5.78 8.57 -17.83
N THR A 88 6.52 7.62 -18.35
CA THR A 88 7.05 6.50 -17.56
C THR A 88 8.32 6.89 -16.80
N PHE A 89 8.70 6.10 -15.79
CA PHE A 89 9.98 6.22 -15.10
C PHE A 89 11.16 6.22 -16.07
N ALA A 90 11.18 5.27 -17.02
CA ALA A 90 12.25 5.16 -18.01
C ALA A 90 12.34 6.40 -18.91
N GLN A 91 11.19 6.94 -19.35
CA GLN A 91 11.16 8.20 -20.11
C GLN A 91 11.70 9.38 -19.29
N ALA A 92 11.29 9.49 -18.01
CA ALA A 92 11.76 10.58 -17.15
C ALA A 92 13.29 10.57 -16.94
N VAL A 93 13.88 9.38 -16.83
CA VAL A 93 15.35 9.23 -16.75
C VAL A 93 16.00 9.52 -18.10
N ARG A 94 15.46 9.01 -19.21
CA ARG A 94 16.02 9.19 -20.56
C ARG A 94 15.98 10.65 -21.03
N ASP A 95 14.97 11.40 -20.66
CA ASP A 95 14.91 12.83 -20.97
C ASP A 95 16.09 13.62 -20.37
N ILE A 96 16.62 13.14 -19.24
CA ILE A 96 17.85 13.71 -18.63
C ILE A 96 19.09 13.13 -19.30
N ALA A 97 19.13 11.82 -19.51
CA ALA A 97 20.30 11.11 -19.98
C ALA A 97 20.53 11.28 -21.50
N GLY A 98 19.47 11.47 -22.29
CA GLY A 98 19.53 11.40 -23.75
C GLY A 98 19.85 9.98 -24.22
N ASP A 99 20.50 9.86 -25.37
CA ASP A 99 20.88 8.57 -25.98
C ASP A 99 22.14 7.94 -25.33
N GLY A 100 22.69 8.56 -24.29
CA GLY A 100 23.91 8.11 -23.63
C GLY A 100 23.71 6.84 -22.81
N THR A 101 24.83 6.15 -22.50
CA THR A 101 24.84 5.03 -21.55
C THR A 101 24.57 5.54 -20.14
N ILE A 102 23.62 4.90 -19.44
CA ILE A 102 23.32 5.18 -18.04
C ILE A 102 24.13 4.21 -17.17
N LEU A 103 24.98 4.76 -16.31
CA LEU A 103 25.58 3.99 -15.22
C LEU A 103 24.58 3.92 -14.08
N CYS A 104 23.96 2.77 -13.90
CA CYS A 104 22.89 2.53 -12.94
C CYS A 104 23.43 1.85 -11.68
N GLU A 105 23.07 2.37 -10.51
CA GLU A 105 23.38 1.71 -9.25
C GLU A 105 22.67 0.36 -9.14
N ALA A 106 23.41 -0.67 -8.73
CA ALA A 106 22.90 -2.04 -8.62
C ALA A 106 21.78 -2.22 -7.56
N ALA A 107 21.53 -1.21 -6.75
CA ALA A 107 20.40 -1.14 -5.81
C ALA A 107 19.05 -0.88 -6.50
N LEU A 108 19.02 -0.50 -7.80
CA LEU A 108 17.76 -0.25 -8.52
C LEU A 108 16.91 -1.54 -8.58
N PRO A 109 15.59 -1.48 -8.28
CA PRO A 109 14.70 -2.61 -8.47
C PRO A 109 14.73 -3.16 -9.89
N LEU A 110 14.69 -4.49 -10.02
CA LEU A 110 14.82 -5.19 -11.29
C LEU A 110 13.82 -4.70 -12.35
N VAL A 111 12.56 -4.50 -11.96
CA VAL A 111 11.51 -4.03 -12.89
C VAL A 111 11.84 -2.67 -13.50
N ARG A 112 12.43 -1.75 -12.74
CA ARG A 112 12.86 -0.43 -13.23
C ARG A 112 14.08 -0.52 -14.13
N TYR A 113 15.04 -1.38 -13.77
CA TYR A 113 16.19 -1.65 -14.59
C TYR A 113 15.79 -2.22 -15.97
N GLN A 114 14.88 -3.18 -15.99
CA GLN A 114 14.37 -3.76 -17.23
C GLN A 114 13.75 -2.69 -18.14
N ALA A 115 12.90 -1.83 -17.59
CA ALA A 115 12.30 -0.72 -18.34
C ALA A 115 13.36 0.28 -18.89
N LEU A 116 14.42 0.56 -18.13
CA LEU A 116 15.54 1.39 -18.61
C LEU A 116 16.34 0.70 -19.70
N ALA A 117 16.63 -0.59 -19.56
CA ALA A 117 17.40 -1.37 -20.53
C ALA A 117 16.66 -1.53 -21.87
N GLU A 118 15.34 -1.65 -21.84
CA GLU A 118 14.49 -1.61 -23.04
C GLU A 118 14.53 -0.25 -23.75
N SER A 119 14.76 0.84 -23.01
CA SER A 119 14.79 2.20 -23.54
C SER A 119 16.17 2.64 -24.05
N GLY A 120 17.24 1.84 -23.86
CA GLY A 120 18.59 2.14 -24.33
C GLY A 120 19.70 1.55 -23.45
N PRO A 121 20.99 1.84 -23.72
CA PRO A 121 22.13 1.21 -23.05
C PRO A 121 22.20 1.57 -21.56
N VAL A 122 22.37 0.55 -20.71
CA VAL A 122 22.52 0.65 -19.25
C VAL A 122 23.67 -0.27 -18.80
N GLU A 123 24.55 0.27 -17.99
CA GLU A 123 25.63 -0.47 -17.31
C GLU A 123 25.44 -0.37 -15.79
N LEU A 124 25.88 -1.39 -15.06
CA LEU A 124 25.74 -1.43 -13.59
C LEU A 124 27.01 -0.96 -12.89
N PHE A 125 26.85 -0.28 -11.77
CA PHE A 125 27.91 -0.02 -10.80
C PHE A 125 27.43 -0.33 -9.36
N GLY A 126 28.35 -0.43 -8.41
CA GLY A 126 28.04 -0.70 -7.02
C GLY A 126 27.43 -2.09 -6.80
N MET A 127 27.94 -3.09 -7.56
CA MET A 127 27.50 -4.47 -7.39
C MET A 127 27.70 -4.93 -5.95
N PRO A 128 26.67 -5.53 -5.31
CA PRO A 128 26.81 -6.03 -3.96
C PRO A 128 27.82 -7.18 -3.93
N GLU A 129 28.69 -7.18 -2.91
CA GLU A 129 29.53 -8.35 -2.65
C GLU A 129 28.64 -9.50 -2.16
N PRO A 130 28.91 -10.74 -2.65
CA PRO A 130 28.21 -11.91 -2.13
C PRO A 130 28.40 -12.03 -0.61
N ARG A 131 27.30 -12.14 0.13
CA ARG A 131 27.31 -12.32 1.58
C ARG A 131 26.98 -13.76 1.93
N PRO A 132 27.71 -14.39 2.84
CA PRO A 132 27.32 -15.69 3.37
C PRO A 132 25.93 -15.62 3.99
N LEU A 133 25.12 -16.64 3.75
CA LEU A 133 23.78 -16.74 4.30
C LEU A 133 23.70 -17.92 5.27
N PHE A 134 23.10 -17.70 6.43
CA PHE A 134 22.65 -18.76 7.33
C PHE A 134 21.34 -19.33 6.78
N VAL A 135 21.24 -20.65 6.76
CA VAL A 135 20.06 -21.36 6.25
C VAL A 135 19.32 -22.02 7.41
N TYR A 136 18.04 -21.73 7.49
CA TYR A 136 17.14 -22.27 8.50
C TYR A 136 15.95 -22.96 7.84
N ALA A 137 15.34 -23.88 8.59
CA ALA A 137 14.05 -24.47 8.26
C ALA A 137 13.05 -24.19 9.40
N LYS A 138 11.79 -23.97 9.03
CA LYS A 138 10.67 -23.83 9.96
C LYS A 138 9.45 -24.55 9.41
N LYS A 139 8.72 -25.29 10.26
CA LYS A 139 7.55 -26.05 9.85
C LYS A 139 6.38 -25.11 9.58
N ARG A 140 5.70 -25.33 8.47
CA ARG A 140 4.50 -24.56 8.06
C ARG A 140 3.41 -24.64 9.13
N GLY A 141 3.12 -25.85 9.62
CA GLY A 141 2.09 -26.04 10.65
C GLY A 141 2.38 -25.32 11.96
N GLU A 142 3.65 -25.12 12.32
CA GLU A 142 4.02 -24.31 13.50
C GLU A 142 3.75 -22.81 13.28
N ILE A 143 4.02 -22.30 12.06
CA ILE A 143 3.71 -20.92 11.69
C ILE A 143 2.20 -20.69 11.71
N GLU A 144 1.44 -21.57 11.06
CA GLU A 144 -0.03 -21.48 10.99
C GLU A 144 -0.66 -21.57 12.38
N ALA A 145 -0.19 -22.50 13.23
CA ALA A 145 -0.65 -22.62 14.60
C ALA A 145 -0.37 -21.36 15.43
N GLN A 146 0.81 -20.75 15.26
CA GLN A 146 1.14 -19.49 15.90
C GLN A 146 0.21 -18.35 15.44
N TRP A 147 -0.03 -18.23 14.13
CA TRP A 147 -0.96 -17.21 13.61
C TRP A 147 -2.36 -17.36 14.17
N LEU A 148 -2.90 -18.59 14.18
CA LEU A 148 -4.22 -18.86 14.69
C LEU A 148 -4.35 -18.58 16.19
N ALA A 149 -3.36 -19.01 16.98
CA ALA A 149 -3.34 -18.75 18.41
C ALA A 149 -3.28 -17.26 18.74
N THR A 150 -2.45 -16.51 18.02
CA THR A 150 -2.34 -15.04 18.18
C THR A 150 -3.64 -14.35 17.78
N ARG A 151 -4.21 -14.74 16.63
CA ARG A 151 -5.50 -14.21 16.17
C ARG A 151 -6.61 -14.45 17.17
N ASP A 152 -6.73 -15.69 17.69
CA ASP A 152 -7.81 -16.07 18.60
C ASP A 152 -7.69 -15.31 19.93
N ALA A 153 -6.46 -15.13 20.44
CA ALA A 153 -6.19 -14.32 21.62
C ALA A 153 -6.56 -12.84 21.39
N ASP A 154 -6.16 -12.29 20.26
CA ASP A 154 -6.43 -10.89 19.93
C ASP A 154 -7.92 -10.69 19.56
N ALA A 155 -8.57 -11.63 18.88
CA ALA A 155 -10.02 -11.56 18.62
C ALA A 155 -10.82 -11.46 19.92
N ALA A 156 -10.44 -12.20 20.97
CA ALA A 156 -11.05 -12.08 22.29
C ALA A 156 -10.78 -10.67 22.92
N ALA A 157 -9.58 -10.14 22.74
CA ALA A 157 -9.24 -8.80 23.24
C ALA A 157 -9.97 -7.68 22.46
N PHE A 158 -10.22 -7.86 21.16
CA PHE A 158 -10.98 -6.91 20.34
C PHE A 158 -12.51 -7.05 20.48
N ALA A 159 -13.02 -8.13 21.09
CA ALA A 159 -14.46 -8.37 21.19
C ALA A 159 -15.28 -7.20 21.77
N PRO A 160 -14.83 -6.47 22.82
CA PRO A 160 -15.55 -5.29 23.33
C PRO A 160 -15.68 -4.18 22.27
N PHE A 161 -14.66 -3.99 21.42
CA PHE A 161 -14.71 -3.05 20.31
C PHE A 161 -15.66 -3.54 19.20
N VAL A 162 -15.54 -4.80 18.77
CA VAL A 162 -16.38 -5.35 17.69
C VAL A 162 -17.86 -5.29 18.05
N ALA A 163 -18.20 -5.44 19.34
CA ALA A 163 -19.57 -5.30 19.83
C ALA A 163 -20.16 -3.88 19.63
N THR A 164 -19.34 -2.87 19.40
CA THR A 164 -19.79 -1.49 19.10
C THR A 164 -20.12 -1.27 17.61
N LEU A 165 -19.80 -2.21 16.73
CA LEU A 165 -20.07 -2.10 15.31
C LEU A 165 -21.51 -2.51 14.96
N ARG A 166 -22.15 -1.82 14.01
CA ARG A 166 -23.54 -2.08 13.57
C ARG A 166 -23.79 -3.56 13.23
N ASP A 167 -22.88 -4.17 12.50
CA ASP A 167 -22.95 -5.56 12.06
C ASP A 167 -21.93 -6.48 12.75
N GLY A 168 -21.49 -6.15 13.97
CA GLY A 168 -20.39 -6.83 14.66
C GLY A 168 -20.52 -8.35 14.73
N ALA A 169 -21.72 -8.87 15.04
CA ALA A 169 -21.96 -10.33 15.07
C ALA A 169 -21.75 -10.97 13.70
N ARG A 170 -22.29 -10.37 12.62
CA ARG A 170 -22.13 -10.88 11.25
C ARG A 170 -20.68 -10.83 10.79
N LEU A 171 -19.93 -9.79 11.19
CA LEU A 171 -18.51 -9.67 10.90
C LEU A 171 -17.71 -10.79 11.58
N VAL A 172 -18.00 -11.13 12.83
CA VAL A 172 -17.37 -12.25 13.55
C VAL A 172 -17.67 -13.59 12.86
N ASP A 173 -18.93 -13.83 12.48
CA ASP A 173 -19.32 -15.06 11.78
C ASP A 173 -18.60 -15.19 10.44
N ALA A 174 -18.49 -14.10 9.67
CA ALA A 174 -17.80 -14.09 8.38
C ALA A 174 -16.29 -14.36 8.52
N MET A 175 -15.64 -13.84 9.56
CA MET A 175 -14.22 -14.12 9.85
C MET A 175 -13.95 -15.60 10.08
N THR A 176 -14.85 -16.31 10.77
CA THR A 176 -14.67 -17.74 11.07
C THR A 176 -14.80 -18.63 9.83
N ALA A 177 -15.46 -18.15 8.78
CA ALA A 177 -15.69 -18.88 7.53
C ALA A 177 -14.57 -18.70 6.48
N SER A 178 -13.57 -17.85 6.72
CA SER A 178 -12.51 -17.55 5.76
C SER A 178 -11.51 -18.68 5.57
N ALA A 179 -10.92 -18.79 4.36
CA ALA A 179 -9.82 -19.71 4.08
C ALA A 179 -8.54 -19.25 4.80
N ARG A 180 -7.77 -20.21 5.32
CA ARG A 180 -6.66 -19.94 6.25
C ARG A 180 -5.35 -20.59 5.81
N GLY A 181 -4.25 -20.02 6.29
CA GLY A 181 -2.92 -20.57 6.16
C GLY A 181 -2.33 -20.51 4.76
N PHE A 182 -1.46 -21.48 4.46
CA PHE A 182 -0.73 -21.54 3.19
C PHE A 182 -1.49 -22.27 2.06
N GLY A 183 -2.60 -22.92 2.34
CA GLY A 183 -3.39 -23.65 1.32
C GLY A 183 -3.74 -22.80 0.09
N PRO A 184 -4.23 -21.56 0.24
CA PRO A 184 -4.48 -20.66 -0.88
C PRO A 184 -3.22 -20.31 -1.70
N LEU A 185 -2.05 -20.20 -1.05
CA LEU A 185 -0.78 -19.97 -1.74
C LEU A 185 -0.33 -21.18 -2.55
N ASP A 186 -0.47 -22.39 -1.99
CA ASP A 186 -0.20 -23.64 -2.71
C ASP A 186 -1.05 -23.75 -3.98
N ALA A 187 -2.35 -23.43 -3.88
CA ALA A 187 -3.26 -23.45 -5.01
C ALA A 187 -2.86 -22.44 -6.09
N LEU A 188 -2.50 -21.20 -5.71
CA LEU A 188 -2.05 -20.15 -6.63
C LEU A 188 -0.74 -20.52 -7.34
N CYS A 189 0.22 -21.09 -6.60
CA CYS A 189 1.47 -21.58 -7.20
C CYS A 189 1.20 -22.70 -8.20
N THR A 190 0.32 -23.62 -7.88
CA THR A 190 -0.08 -24.71 -8.78
C THR A 190 -0.75 -24.18 -10.04
N GLU A 191 -1.67 -23.23 -9.91
CA GLU A 191 -2.35 -22.56 -11.03
C GLU A 191 -1.36 -21.88 -11.98
N LYS A 192 -0.33 -21.23 -11.44
CA LYS A 192 0.69 -20.52 -12.23
C LYS A 192 1.85 -21.40 -12.68
N GLY A 193 1.91 -22.65 -12.23
CA GLY A 193 3.02 -23.56 -12.52
C GLY A 193 4.32 -23.16 -11.82
N PHE A 194 4.26 -22.54 -10.65
CA PHE A 194 5.42 -22.13 -9.88
C PHE A 194 5.83 -23.23 -8.88
N PRO A 195 6.94 -23.95 -9.12
CA PRO A 195 7.41 -24.98 -8.20
C PRO A 195 8.05 -24.41 -6.94
N ALA A 196 8.49 -23.15 -6.97
CA ALA A 196 9.03 -22.45 -5.83
C ALA A 196 8.84 -20.94 -5.95
N LEU A 197 8.70 -20.26 -4.80
CA LEU A 197 8.73 -18.81 -4.65
C LEU A 197 9.93 -18.40 -3.81
N TYR A 198 10.63 -17.35 -4.21
CA TYR A 198 11.60 -16.69 -3.35
C TYR A 198 11.14 -15.28 -3.02
N ILE A 199 10.95 -15.02 -1.74
CA ILE A 199 10.29 -13.83 -1.20
C ILE A 199 11.28 -13.08 -0.33
N THR A 200 11.47 -11.79 -0.58
CA THR A 200 12.46 -10.94 0.11
C THR A 200 11.85 -9.69 0.74
N ALA A 201 10.65 -9.29 0.31
CA ALA A 201 10.01 -8.11 0.88
C ALA A 201 9.72 -8.31 2.38
N PRO A 202 10.19 -7.43 3.29
CA PRO A 202 10.12 -7.65 4.73
C PRO A 202 8.71 -7.92 5.27
N HIS A 203 7.69 -7.22 4.76
CA HIS A 203 6.30 -7.42 5.18
C HIS A 203 5.71 -8.76 4.74
N GLU A 204 6.17 -9.30 3.61
CA GLU A 204 5.80 -10.63 3.16
C GLU A 204 6.56 -11.69 3.94
N VAL A 205 7.88 -11.52 4.13
CA VAL A 205 8.71 -12.46 4.92
C VAL A 205 8.22 -12.56 6.37
N GLU A 206 7.71 -11.47 6.96
CA GLU A 206 7.04 -11.46 8.26
C GLU A 206 5.95 -12.54 8.35
N MET A 207 5.16 -12.72 7.29
CA MET A 207 4.08 -13.72 7.25
C MET A 207 4.59 -15.17 7.31
N PHE A 208 5.81 -15.43 6.87
CA PHE A 208 6.41 -16.76 6.88
C PHE A 208 7.26 -17.03 8.13
N THR A 209 7.70 -16.00 8.80
CA THR A 209 8.63 -16.12 9.92
C THR A 209 7.98 -15.87 11.27
N GLY A 210 6.95 -15.05 11.33
CA GLY A 210 6.39 -14.50 12.56
C GLY A 210 7.34 -13.55 13.27
N LEU A 211 8.25 -12.92 12.51
CA LEU A 211 9.15 -11.86 12.98
C LEU A 211 8.69 -10.52 12.38
N PRO A 212 8.68 -9.43 13.17
CA PRO A 212 8.34 -8.11 12.63
C PRO A 212 9.21 -7.72 11.44
N ALA A 213 8.63 -7.03 10.45
CA ALA A 213 9.30 -6.61 9.22
C ALA A 213 10.64 -5.90 9.48
N ARG A 214 10.71 -5.08 10.53
CA ARG A 214 11.97 -4.44 10.95
C ARG A 214 13.06 -5.44 11.35
N ALA A 215 12.71 -6.54 12.03
CA ALA A 215 13.66 -7.58 12.40
C ALA A 215 14.09 -8.38 11.17
N VAL A 216 13.17 -8.66 10.26
CA VAL A 216 13.43 -9.28 8.94
C VAL A 216 14.46 -8.46 8.16
N GLU A 217 14.23 -7.16 8.02
CA GLU A 217 15.13 -6.24 7.31
C GLU A 217 16.52 -6.18 7.96
N GLN A 218 16.59 -6.04 9.29
CA GLN A 218 17.86 -5.97 10.02
C GLN A 218 18.71 -7.23 9.89
N GLN A 219 18.08 -8.37 9.64
CA GLN A 219 18.75 -9.67 9.49
C GLN A 219 18.98 -10.04 8.01
N GLY A 220 18.49 -9.25 7.05
CA GLY A 220 18.58 -9.53 5.62
C GLY A 220 17.96 -10.88 5.28
N MET A 221 16.67 -11.06 5.65
CA MET A 221 16.01 -12.37 5.52
C MET A 221 15.28 -12.49 4.18
N GLY A 222 15.29 -13.72 3.65
CA GLY A 222 14.47 -14.15 2.53
C GLY A 222 13.87 -15.54 2.78
N VAL A 223 12.78 -15.85 2.12
CA VAL A 223 12.06 -17.11 2.26
C VAL A 223 11.99 -17.84 0.93
N LEU A 224 12.39 -19.10 0.91
CA LEU A 224 12.13 -20.02 -0.18
C LEU A 224 10.94 -20.91 0.21
N PHE A 225 9.82 -20.65 -0.42
CA PHE A 225 8.58 -21.40 -0.24
C PHE A 225 8.39 -22.39 -1.40
N ARG A 226 8.05 -23.64 -1.08
CA ARG A 226 7.70 -24.68 -2.05
C ARG A 226 6.30 -25.19 -1.77
N PRO A 227 5.40 -25.16 -2.77
CA PRO A 227 4.03 -25.64 -2.60
C PRO A 227 4.00 -27.10 -2.10
N GLY A 228 3.14 -27.38 -1.12
CA GLY A 228 2.96 -28.70 -0.57
C GLY A 228 4.06 -29.22 0.37
N GLU A 229 5.22 -28.56 0.47
CA GLU A 229 6.26 -28.97 1.42
C GLU A 229 5.87 -28.61 2.86
N ALA A 230 6.26 -29.47 3.82
CA ALA A 230 5.94 -29.29 5.24
C ALA A 230 6.80 -28.22 5.94
N GLU A 231 7.92 -27.87 5.35
CA GLU A 231 8.86 -26.88 5.87
C GLU A 231 9.10 -25.77 4.85
N ILE A 232 9.32 -24.55 5.33
CA ILE A 232 9.88 -23.44 4.54
C ILE A 232 11.38 -23.31 4.83
N THR A 233 12.12 -22.87 3.82
CA THR A 233 13.55 -22.53 3.97
C THR A 233 13.69 -21.04 4.14
N ILE A 234 14.48 -20.61 5.13
CA ILE A 234 14.72 -19.20 5.44
C ILE A 234 16.21 -18.94 5.28
N HIS A 235 16.55 -17.92 4.51
CA HIS A 235 17.91 -17.42 4.36
C HIS A 235 18.04 -16.13 5.17
N ALA A 236 19.16 -15.94 5.87
CA ALA A 236 19.43 -14.72 6.63
C ALA A 236 20.91 -14.35 6.54
N GLU A 237 21.24 -13.06 6.41
CA GLU A 237 22.62 -12.56 6.42
C GLU A 237 23.23 -12.60 7.84
N LYS A 238 22.39 -12.62 8.88
CA LYS A 238 22.81 -12.68 10.29
C LYS A 238 22.16 -13.86 11.00
N PRO A 239 22.79 -14.40 12.06
CA PRO A 239 22.22 -15.50 12.81
C PRO A 239 20.87 -15.16 13.43
N ILE A 240 19.89 -16.06 13.29
CA ILE A 240 18.59 -15.98 13.97
C ILE A 240 18.73 -16.70 15.32
N LEU A 241 18.56 -15.97 16.42
CA LEU A 241 18.76 -16.48 17.79
C LEU A 241 17.45 -16.95 18.44
N ARG A 242 16.53 -17.53 17.65
CA ARG A 242 15.26 -18.08 18.16
C ARG A 242 15.21 -19.59 18.02
N GLY A 243 14.73 -20.26 19.05
CA GLY A 243 14.73 -21.72 19.14
C GLY A 243 13.72 -22.42 18.22
N ASP A 244 12.76 -21.68 17.65
CA ASP A 244 11.77 -22.18 16.69
C ASP A 244 12.29 -22.21 15.23
N PHE A 245 13.52 -21.75 15.00
CA PHE A 245 14.21 -21.84 13.71
C PHE A 245 15.33 -22.89 13.79
N ARG A 246 15.18 -23.97 13.02
CA ARG A 246 16.19 -25.03 12.97
C ARG A 246 17.31 -24.63 12.00
N HIS A 247 18.53 -24.38 12.49
CA HIS A 247 19.68 -24.12 11.64
C HIS A 247 20.02 -25.37 10.81
N VAL A 248 20.11 -25.20 9.49
CA VAL A 248 20.37 -26.28 8.53
C VAL A 248 21.79 -26.23 7.96
N GLY A 249 22.36 -25.04 7.89
CA GLY A 249 23.71 -24.84 7.36
C GLY A 249 23.98 -23.40 6.96
N THR A 250 25.02 -23.22 6.14
CA THR A 250 25.39 -21.94 5.54
C THR A 250 25.66 -22.11 4.06
N CYS A 251 25.50 -21.04 3.28
CA CYS A 251 25.90 -21.00 1.87
C CYS A 251 26.65 -19.69 1.58
N ALA A 252 27.43 -19.67 0.49
CA ALA A 252 28.28 -18.53 0.17
C ALA A 252 27.51 -17.29 -0.31
N GLY A 253 26.24 -17.45 -0.67
CA GLY A 253 25.38 -16.38 -1.12
C GLY A 253 24.08 -16.87 -1.74
N LEU A 254 23.23 -15.95 -2.18
CA LEU A 254 21.90 -16.25 -2.69
C LEU A 254 21.91 -17.15 -3.93
N ALA A 255 22.86 -16.95 -4.85
CA ALA A 255 22.99 -17.79 -6.04
C ALA A 255 23.23 -19.26 -5.68
N GLN A 256 24.10 -19.55 -4.69
CA GLN A 256 24.29 -20.91 -4.19
C GLN A 256 23.05 -21.43 -3.46
N ALA A 257 22.39 -20.58 -2.66
CA ALA A 257 21.18 -20.95 -1.93
C ALA A 257 20.06 -21.41 -2.86
N LEU A 258 19.82 -20.68 -3.95
CA LEU A 258 18.79 -21.01 -4.94
C LEU A 258 19.27 -22.03 -5.97
N GLY A 259 20.54 -22.02 -6.35
CA GLY A 259 21.13 -23.00 -7.26
C GLY A 259 21.12 -24.44 -6.72
N ASN A 260 21.10 -24.61 -5.40
CA ASN A 260 20.92 -25.91 -4.76
C ASN A 260 19.46 -26.40 -4.79
N CYS A 261 18.52 -25.59 -5.26
CA CYS A 261 17.15 -26.01 -5.48
C CYS A 261 17.06 -26.90 -6.74
N SER A 262 16.34 -28.00 -6.65
CA SER A 262 16.12 -28.92 -7.77
C SER A 262 15.11 -28.43 -8.80
N HIS A 263 14.88 -27.11 -8.87
CA HIS A 263 13.86 -26.50 -9.72
C HIS A 263 14.47 -25.66 -10.82
N ASP A 264 13.99 -25.86 -12.06
CA ASP A 264 14.39 -25.08 -13.23
C ASP A 264 13.72 -23.69 -13.28
N VAL A 265 12.68 -23.47 -12.45
CA VAL A 265 11.92 -22.22 -12.35
C VAL A 265 11.74 -21.82 -10.89
N ILE A 266 12.01 -20.56 -10.59
CA ILE A 266 11.69 -19.93 -9.29
C ILE A 266 10.98 -18.61 -9.55
N ALA A 267 9.82 -18.40 -8.93
CA ALA A 267 9.18 -17.10 -8.97
C ALA A 267 9.76 -16.18 -7.87
N ILE A 268 10.09 -14.94 -8.25
CA ILE A 268 10.71 -13.91 -7.38
C ILE A 268 9.91 -12.63 -7.42
N GLN A 269 10.02 -11.81 -6.38
CA GLN A 269 9.42 -10.48 -6.37
C GLN A 269 10.28 -9.49 -7.15
N LYS A 270 10.03 -9.34 -8.47
CA LYS A 270 10.82 -8.47 -9.35
C LYS A 270 10.72 -6.98 -9.00
N ASP A 271 9.65 -6.57 -8.35
CA ASP A 271 9.44 -5.22 -7.86
C ASP A 271 10.21 -4.92 -6.56
N HIS A 272 10.71 -5.93 -5.89
CA HIS A 272 11.47 -5.80 -4.66
C HIS A 272 12.95 -6.17 -4.80
N ILE A 273 13.28 -7.22 -5.55
CA ILE A 273 14.68 -7.62 -5.74
C ILE A 273 15.46 -6.57 -6.52
N SER A 274 16.68 -6.24 -6.06
CA SER A 274 17.56 -5.33 -6.79
C SER A 274 18.16 -5.99 -8.02
N VAL A 275 18.54 -5.19 -9.03
CA VAL A 275 19.20 -5.71 -10.23
C VAL A 275 20.57 -6.33 -9.90
N GLY A 276 21.27 -5.84 -8.88
CA GLY A 276 22.55 -6.41 -8.43
C GLY A 276 22.41 -7.81 -7.85
N GLU A 277 21.39 -8.03 -7.00
CA GLU A 277 21.08 -9.38 -6.51
C GLU A 277 20.66 -10.30 -7.65
N PHE A 278 19.79 -9.81 -8.54
CA PHE A 278 19.33 -10.58 -9.69
C PHE A 278 20.47 -10.96 -10.63
N ALA A 279 21.46 -10.09 -10.85
CA ALA A 279 22.62 -10.39 -11.70
C ALA A 279 23.42 -11.60 -11.20
N SER A 280 23.52 -11.80 -9.88
CA SER A 280 24.12 -12.99 -9.29
C SER A 280 23.28 -14.24 -9.54
N LEU A 281 21.96 -14.11 -9.52
CA LEU A 281 21.04 -15.23 -9.77
C LEU A 281 21.00 -15.65 -11.25
N ALA A 282 21.15 -14.73 -12.18
CA ALA A 282 21.16 -15.03 -13.60
C ALA A 282 22.24 -16.05 -14.01
N GLN A 283 23.29 -16.21 -13.20
CA GLN A 283 24.38 -17.18 -13.44
C GLN A 283 24.00 -18.61 -13.03
N THR A 284 22.90 -18.83 -12.32
CA THR A 284 22.50 -20.17 -11.85
C THR A 284 21.88 -21.06 -12.93
N GLY A 285 21.49 -20.52 -14.09
CA GLY A 285 20.75 -21.22 -15.12
C GLY A 285 19.26 -21.43 -14.81
N ILE A 286 18.79 -20.97 -13.65
CA ILE A 286 17.37 -21.01 -13.24
C ILE A 286 16.60 -19.92 -14.00
N ARG A 287 15.41 -20.26 -14.50
CA ARG A 287 14.47 -19.28 -15.04
C ARG A 287 13.72 -18.59 -13.92
N PHE A 288 13.70 -17.26 -13.92
CA PHE A 288 13.02 -16.46 -12.90
C PHE A 288 11.75 -15.81 -13.47
N GLU A 289 10.61 -16.12 -12.85
CA GLU A 289 9.29 -15.56 -13.12
C GLU A 289 8.92 -14.50 -12.06
N ASP A 290 7.85 -13.72 -12.31
CA ASP A 290 7.39 -12.72 -11.33
C ASP A 290 6.38 -13.31 -10.35
N ALA A 291 6.67 -13.22 -9.06
CA ALA A 291 5.82 -13.70 -7.96
C ALA A 291 4.83 -12.64 -7.45
N ALA A 292 4.98 -11.36 -7.83
CA ALA A 292 4.26 -10.25 -7.18
C ALA A 292 2.74 -10.45 -7.18
N TYR A 293 2.14 -10.88 -8.30
CA TYR A 293 0.70 -11.16 -8.38
C TYR A 293 0.27 -12.28 -7.43
N VAL A 294 1.00 -13.40 -7.40
CA VAL A 294 0.67 -14.57 -6.56
C VAL A 294 0.69 -14.20 -5.08
N ILE A 295 1.71 -13.44 -4.65
CA ILE A 295 1.84 -13.00 -3.27
C ILE A 295 0.69 -12.06 -2.89
N ARG A 296 0.39 -11.05 -3.71
CA ARG A 296 -0.74 -10.13 -3.46
C ARG A 296 -2.07 -10.87 -3.38
N ARG A 297 -2.32 -11.79 -4.33
CA ARG A 297 -3.56 -12.57 -4.36
C ARG A 297 -3.71 -13.47 -3.15
N TRP A 298 -2.61 -14.07 -2.68
CA TRP A 298 -2.62 -14.85 -1.44
C TRP A 298 -2.93 -13.99 -0.22
N GLN A 299 -2.34 -12.81 -0.12
CA GLN A 299 -2.60 -11.88 0.97
C GLN A 299 -4.07 -11.44 1.00
N ASP A 300 -4.66 -11.13 -0.16
CA ASP A 300 -6.09 -10.80 -0.25
C ASP A 300 -6.97 -11.97 0.23
N ARG A 301 -6.67 -13.21 -0.21
CA ARG A 301 -7.44 -14.40 0.17
C ARG A 301 -7.39 -14.73 1.66
N ARG A 302 -6.32 -14.34 2.32
CA ARG A 302 -6.19 -14.57 3.76
C ARG A 302 -6.45 -13.35 4.63
N ALA A 303 -6.79 -12.21 4.05
CA ALA A 303 -7.04 -10.99 4.81
C ALA A 303 -8.14 -11.18 5.87
N GLY A 304 -9.18 -11.97 5.56
CA GLY A 304 -10.22 -12.32 6.50
C GLY A 304 -9.74 -13.03 7.78
N ASP A 305 -8.57 -13.69 7.77
CA ASP A 305 -7.97 -14.27 8.98
C ASP A 305 -7.57 -13.20 10.00
N ASP A 306 -7.23 -12.01 9.50
CA ASP A 306 -6.74 -10.88 10.26
C ASP A 306 -7.79 -9.74 10.35
N ALA A 307 -9.04 -9.98 9.93
CA ALA A 307 -10.06 -8.95 9.70
C ALA A 307 -10.30 -8.03 10.92
N VAL A 308 -10.23 -8.55 12.14
CA VAL A 308 -10.45 -7.75 13.35
C VAL A 308 -9.44 -6.59 13.49
N TYR A 309 -8.21 -6.78 13.02
CA TYR A 309 -7.19 -5.73 13.06
C TYR A 309 -7.51 -4.62 12.04
N PHE A 310 -8.08 -4.98 10.88
CA PHE A 310 -8.56 -4.01 9.89
C PHE A 310 -9.76 -3.22 10.41
N PHE A 311 -10.72 -3.90 11.07
CA PHE A 311 -11.86 -3.23 11.70
C PHE A 311 -11.40 -2.20 12.72
N PHE A 312 -10.43 -2.57 13.56
CA PHE A 312 -9.89 -1.68 14.57
C PHE A 312 -9.13 -0.52 13.94
N ALA A 313 -8.26 -0.78 12.95
CA ALA A 313 -7.49 0.25 12.25
C ALA A 313 -8.40 1.32 11.64
N ALA A 314 -9.41 0.91 10.87
CA ALA A 314 -10.33 1.82 10.20
C ALA A 314 -11.14 2.68 11.19
N ASN A 315 -11.64 2.09 12.28
CA ASN A 315 -12.39 2.85 13.28
C ASN A 315 -11.49 3.76 14.12
N ALA A 316 -10.24 3.38 14.35
CA ALA A 316 -9.25 4.27 14.98
C ALA A 316 -8.97 5.49 14.10
N VAL A 317 -8.92 5.33 12.75
CA VAL A 317 -8.84 6.45 11.79
C VAL A 317 -10.03 7.38 11.95
N LEU A 318 -11.26 6.86 11.96
CA LEU A 318 -12.47 7.69 12.12
C LEU A 318 -12.42 8.50 13.41
N LYS A 319 -12.02 7.89 14.54
CA LYS A 319 -11.86 8.60 15.82
C LYS A 319 -10.73 9.65 15.79
N GLY A 320 -9.68 9.40 15.02
CA GLY A 320 -8.64 10.38 14.73
C GLY A 320 -9.19 11.58 13.96
N ILE A 321 -9.95 11.33 12.88
CA ILE A 321 -10.56 12.37 12.05
C ILE A 321 -11.57 13.20 12.89
N ASP A 322 -12.40 12.57 13.73
CA ASP A 322 -13.31 13.27 14.65
C ASP A 322 -12.53 14.22 15.59
N ALA A 323 -11.39 13.78 16.10
CA ALA A 323 -10.54 14.61 16.96
C ALA A 323 -9.93 15.80 16.19
N ALA A 324 -9.48 15.59 14.97
CA ALA A 324 -8.95 16.66 14.11
C ALA A 324 -10.05 17.65 13.71
N ARG A 325 -11.25 17.18 13.39
CA ARG A 325 -12.44 18.03 13.13
C ARG A 325 -12.78 18.90 14.34
N ALA A 326 -12.82 18.29 15.53
CA ALA A 326 -13.08 19.02 16.78
C ALA A 326 -11.95 20.01 17.12
N PHE A 327 -10.69 19.68 16.79
CA PHE A 327 -9.57 20.62 16.94
C PHE A 327 -9.71 21.81 15.99
N PHE A 328 -9.99 21.57 14.71
CA PHE A 328 -10.23 22.61 13.72
C PHE A 328 -11.35 23.56 14.15
N ALA A 329 -12.51 23.02 14.53
CA ALA A 329 -13.65 23.83 14.96
C ALA A 329 -13.34 24.75 16.17
N ARG A 330 -12.47 24.32 17.09
CA ARG A 330 -12.07 25.14 18.24
C ARG A 330 -11.01 26.19 17.96
N ASN A 331 -10.23 26.01 16.90
CA ASN A 331 -9.05 26.84 16.59
C ASN A 331 -9.18 27.56 15.25
N ALA A 332 -10.38 27.58 14.65
CA ALA A 332 -10.62 28.08 13.30
C ALA A 332 -10.24 29.56 13.09
N GLU A 333 -10.20 30.39 14.16
CA GLU A 333 -9.78 31.78 14.12
C GLU A 333 -8.24 31.94 14.29
N GLY A 334 -7.52 30.84 14.57
CA GLY A 334 -6.07 30.82 14.77
C GLY A 334 -5.28 30.50 13.51
N GLU A 335 -3.95 30.58 13.63
CA GLU A 335 -3.03 30.07 12.63
C GLU A 335 -2.84 28.56 12.88
N ILE A 336 -3.44 27.71 12.07
CA ILE A 336 -3.30 26.25 12.13
C ILE A 336 -2.76 25.74 10.78
N THR A 337 -2.04 24.64 10.83
CA THR A 337 -1.46 23.98 9.66
C THR A 337 -2.05 22.59 9.45
N GLU A 338 -1.81 22.00 8.26
CA GLU A 338 -2.16 20.59 8.01
C GLU A 338 -1.51 19.67 9.04
N ARG A 339 -0.25 19.95 9.45
CA ARG A 339 0.48 19.18 10.47
C ARG A 339 -0.17 19.26 11.86
N ASP A 340 -0.77 20.39 12.22
CA ASP A 340 -1.53 20.51 13.48
C ASP A 340 -2.77 19.62 13.46
N LEU A 341 -3.43 19.49 12.30
CA LEU A 341 -4.55 18.57 12.12
C LEU A 341 -4.10 17.11 12.25
N VAL A 342 -2.96 16.75 11.65
CA VAL A 342 -2.35 15.42 11.80
C VAL A 342 -2.02 15.13 13.26
N ALA A 343 -1.46 16.10 13.99
CA ALA A 343 -1.16 15.93 15.41
C ALA A 343 -2.44 15.70 16.23
N ALA A 344 -3.51 16.44 15.96
CA ALA A 344 -4.81 16.26 16.61
C ALA A 344 -5.43 14.89 16.27
N TYR A 345 -5.31 14.46 15.00
CA TYR A 345 -5.70 13.13 14.53
C TYR A 345 -4.99 12.02 15.32
N HIS A 346 -3.67 12.04 15.41
CA HIS A 346 -2.91 11.03 16.15
C HIS A 346 -3.22 11.02 17.65
N GLN A 347 -3.56 12.17 18.24
CA GLN A 347 -4.06 12.21 19.62
C GLN A 347 -5.40 11.48 19.75
N GLY A 348 -6.31 11.63 18.77
CA GLY A 348 -7.57 10.91 18.70
C GLY A 348 -7.37 9.40 18.62
N VAL A 349 -6.55 8.97 17.66
CA VAL A 349 -6.14 7.57 17.46
C VAL A 349 -5.56 6.98 18.76
N SER A 350 -4.61 7.69 19.38
CA SER A 350 -3.96 7.22 20.60
C SER A 350 -4.94 7.08 21.77
N ARG A 351 -5.93 7.99 21.91
CA ARG A 351 -6.97 7.89 22.94
C ARG A 351 -7.85 6.67 22.71
N PHE A 352 -8.30 6.46 21.47
CA PHE A 352 -9.12 5.31 21.09
C PHE A 352 -8.37 4.00 21.33
N ALA A 353 -7.15 3.88 20.81
CA ALA A 353 -6.33 2.67 20.99
C ALA A 353 -6.03 2.37 22.46
N ARG A 354 -5.77 3.40 23.27
CA ARG A 354 -5.56 3.25 24.72
C ARG A 354 -6.80 2.78 25.46
N HIS A 355 -7.99 3.23 25.06
CA HIS A 355 -9.26 2.79 25.64
C HIS A 355 -9.44 1.27 25.57
N TYR A 356 -8.98 0.66 24.47
CA TYR A 356 -9.04 -0.79 24.27
C TYR A 356 -7.73 -1.53 24.63
N GLY A 357 -6.71 -0.84 25.14
CA GLY A 357 -5.43 -1.46 25.53
C GLY A 357 -4.46 -1.73 24.38
N PHE A 358 -4.62 -1.08 23.21
CA PHE A 358 -3.82 -1.32 22.00
C PHE A 358 -2.94 -0.13 21.59
N ALA A 359 -2.64 0.78 22.52
CA ALA A 359 -1.90 2.01 22.21
C ALA A 359 -0.49 1.78 21.61
N ASP A 360 0.16 0.68 21.97
CA ASP A 360 1.47 0.26 21.51
C ASP A 360 1.46 -0.58 20.22
N ARG A 361 0.26 -0.89 19.71
CA ARG A 361 0.06 -1.74 18.54
C ARG A 361 -0.36 -0.98 17.28
N VAL A 362 -0.68 0.31 17.41
CA VAL A 362 -1.14 1.15 16.30
C VAL A 362 0.02 2.02 15.82
N GLY A 363 0.27 1.99 14.51
CA GLY A 363 1.26 2.83 13.85
C GLY A 363 0.66 3.62 12.70
N SER A 364 1.26 4.76 12.33
CA SER A 364 0.91 5.45 11.09
C SER A 364 1.38 4.64 9.89
N TYR A 365 0.55 4.60 8.86
CA TYR A 365 0.90 4.04 7.56
C TYR A 365 1.09 5.16 6.53
N PHE A 366 0.14 6.08 6.41
CA PHE A 366 0.24 7.35 5.70
C PHE A 366 -0.69 8.39 6.32
N ASP A 367 -0.31 9.67 6.19
CA ASP A 367 -1.03 10.82 6.76
C ASP A 367 -1.21 11.88 5.66
N ILE A 368 -2.28 11.78 4.88
CA ILE A 368 -2.61 12.73 3.81
C ILE A 368 -3.72 13.64 4.32
N VAL A 369 -3.35 14.84 4.76
CA VAL A 369 -4.30 15.88 5.19
C VAL A 369 -4.01 17.16 4.42
N HIS A 370 -5.00 17.63 3.67
CA HIS A 370 -4.86 18.81 2.83
C HIS A 370 -6.09 19.69 2.85
N SER A 371 -5.90 21.00 2.66
CA SER A 371 -6.98 21.97 2.59
C SER A 371 -6.98 22.75 1.28
N GLY A 372 -8.13 23.25 0.86
CA GLY A 372 -8.32 24.04 -0.35
C GLY A 372 -7.77 23.34 -1.59
N ALA A 373 -7.05 24.05 -2.45
CA ALA A 373 -6.49 23.50 -3.69
C ALA A 373 -5.51 22.34 -3.48
N ARG A 374 -4.92 22.20 -2.28
CA ARG A 374 -4.02 21.09 -1.98
C ARG A 374 -4.76 19.75 -1.79
N THR A 375 -6.08 19.74 -1.61
CA THR A 375 -6.87 18.50 -1.51
C THR A 375 -6.73 17.58 -2.73
N LEU A 376 -6.32 18.11 -3.87
CA LEU A 376 -6.01 17.35 -5.09
C LEU A 376 -4.68 16.59 -5.01
N LEU A 377 -3.81 16.92 -4.05
CA LEU A 377 -2.49 16.31 -3.92
C LEU A 377 -2.57 15.04 -3.06
N PRO A 378 -1.79 14.01 -3.38
CA PRO A 378 -1.64 12.81 -2.56
C PRO A 378 -0.44 12.91 -1.59
N ALA A 379 0.19 14.08 -1.48
CA ALA A 379 1.40 14.28 -0.71
C ALA A 379 1.16 14.18 0.80
N THR A 380 2.23 14.01 1.58
CA THR A 380 2.15 14.09 3.05
C THR A 380 1.79 15.51 3.51
N ALA A 381 1.05 15.61 4.63
CA ALA A 381 0.72 16.88 5.27
C ALA A 381 1.97 17.70 5.62
N GLY A 382 1.88 19.02 5.46
CA GLY A 382 2.98 19.94 5.70
C GLY A 382 2.61 21.14 6.58
N ASP A 383 3.53 22.09 6.69
CA ASP A 383 3.31 23.37 7.39
C ASP A 383 2.53 24.37 6.53
N TYR A 384 1.52 23.86 5.81
CA TYR A 384 0.61 24.70 5.03
C TYR A 384 -0.54 25.19 5.90
N PRO A 385 -0.91 26.48 5.80
CA PRO A 385 -2.00 27.02 6.59
C PRO A 385 -3.35 26.43 6.15
N VAL A 386 -4.16 26.08 7.13
CA VAL A 386 -5.55 25.66 6.96
C VAL A 386 -6.45 26.82 7.40
N ARG A 387 -7.41 27.21 6.55
CA ARG A 387 -8.27 28.38 6.79
C ARG A 387 -9.73 27.98 6.79
N VAL A 388 -10.55 28.72 7.53
CA VAL A 388 -12.01 28.59 7.50
C VAL A 388 -12.59 28.86 6.11
N SER A 389 -11.89 29.68 5.30
CA SER A 389 -12.28 29.96 3.93
C SER A 389 -11.99 28.83 2.94
N ASP A 390 -11.24 27.82 3.34
CA ASP A 390 -10.99 26.66 2.49
C ASP A 390 -12.29 25.85 2.36
N ARG A 391 -12.69 25.59 1.12
CA ARG A 391 -13.97 24.93 0.84
C ARG A 391 -14.02 23.50 1.35
N THR A 392 -12.86 22.80 1.30
CA THR A 392 -12.73 21.42 1.79
C THR A 392 -11.39 21.20 2.49
N ILE A 393 -11.42 20.31 3.49
CA ILE A 393 -10.24 19.73 4.12
C ILE A 393 -10.37 18.21 3.96
N LYS A 394 -9.50 17.62 3.16
CA LYS A 394 -9.45 16.16 2.92
C LYS A 394 -8.57 15.50 3.97
N PHE A 395 -9.06 14.42 4.52
CA PHE A 395 -8.32 13.41 5.27
C PHE A 395 -8.37 12.13 4.45
N ASP A 396 -7.20 11.55 4.19
CA ASP A 396 -7.02 10.28 3.52
C ASP A 396 -5.91 9.57 4.30
N MET A 397 -6.31 8.63 5.17
CA MET A 397 -5.53 8.24 6.34
C MET A 397 -5.40 6.75 6.44
N GLY A 398 -4.15 6.29 6.62
CA GLY A 398 -3.82 4.90 6.83
C GLY A 398 -3.17 4.63 8.18
N LEU A 399 -3.64 3.60 8.88
CA LEU A 399 -3.02 3.07 10.08
C LEU A 399 -2.62 1.61 9.88
N THR A 400 -1.58 1.19 10.60
CA THR A 400 -1.25 -0.22 10.79
C THR A 400 -1.65 -0.68 12.19
N VAL A 401 -2.09 -1.92 12.31
CA VAL A 401 -2.31 -2.58 13.61
C VAL A 401 -1.50 -3.86 13.66
N SER A 402 -0.65 -3.98 14.69
CA SER A 402 0.21 -5.13 14.91
C SER A 402 -0.34 -6.06 15.99
N ASP A 403 0.06 -7.33 15.93
CA ASP A 403 -0.17 -8.29 17.01
C ASP A 403 0.77 -8.05 18.21
N ALA A 404 0.65 -8.89 19.24
CA ALA A 404 1.48 -8.81 20.45
C ALA A 404 2.99 -9.01 20.21
N PHE A 405 3.37 -9.53 19.04
CA PHE A 405 4.78 -9.74 18.65
C PHE A 405 5.33 -8.60 17.78
N GLY A 406 4.49 -7.61 17.46
CA GLY A 406 4.84 -6.47 16.61
C GLY A 406 4.74 -6.76 15.11
N CYS A 407 4.16 -7.91 14.72
CA CYS A 407 3.88 -8.21 13.32
C CYS A 407 2.64 -7.46 12.84
N ILE A 408 2.71 -6.76 11.71
CA ILE A 408 1.56 -6.06 11.13
C ILE A 408 0.52 -7.10 10.69
N ARG A 409 -0.71 -6.97 11.22
CA ARG A 409 -1.82 -7.87 10.93
C ARG A 409 -2.93 -7.18 10.14
N GLY A 410 -3.12 -5.88 10.30
CA GLY A 410 -4.11 -5.11 9.58
C GLY A 410 -3.63 -3.71 9.22
N VAL A 411 -4.26 -3.15 8.20
CA VAL A 411 -4.12 -1.75 7.79
C VAL A 411 -5.50 -1.15 7.57
N SER A 412 -5.56 0.16 7.47
CA SER A 412 -6.74 0.88 7.00
C SER A 412 -6.39 1.81 5.84
N ASP A 413 -7.41 2.10 5.05
CA ASP A 413 -7.45 3.11 4.01
C ASP A 413 -8.82 3.77 4.12
N ILE A 414 -8.89 4.99 4.67
CA ILE A 414 -10.14 5.68 4.99
C ILE A 414 -10.02 7.14 4.66
N ALA A 415 -10.92 7.63 3.81
CA ALA A 415 -10.99 9.04 3.48
C ALA A 415 -12.27 9.70 3.98
N ARG A 416 -12.14 10.94 4.43
CA ARG A 416 -13.23 11.86 4.79
C ARG A 416 -12.88 13.28 4.39
N THR A 417 -13.89 14.06 4.09
CA THR A 417 -13.73 15.48 3.80
C THR A 417 -14.58 16.31 4.75
N ILE A 418 -13.99 17.34 5.33
CA ILE A 418 -14.71 18.40 6.02
C ILE A 418 -15.07 19.46 4.98
N CYS A 419 -16.36 19.79 4.84
CA CYS A 419 -16.87 20.72 3.85
C CYS A 419 -17.34 22.01 4.55
N ALA A 420 -16.96 23.18 4.02
CA ALA A 420 -17.41 24.47 4.55
C ALA A 420 -18.81 24.84 4.05
N GLU A 421 -19.22 24.31 2.90
CA GLU A 421 -20.50 24.59 2.25
C GLU A 421 -21.50 23.47 2.55
N ALA A 422 -22.67 23.82 3.10
CA ALA A 422 -23.70 22.84 3.50
C ALA A 422 -24.20 21.95 2.34
N GLU A 423 -24.24 22.45 1.10
CA GLU A 423 -24.61 21.64 -0.07
C GLU A 423 -23.55 20.59 -0.40
N ILE A 424 -22.26 20.92 -0.24
CA ILE A 424 -21.15 20.00 -0.47
C ILE A 424 -21.09 18.98 0.66
N GLU A 425 -21.32 19.39 1.90
CA GLU A 425 -21.43 18.46 3.05
C GLU A 425 -22.58 17.48 2.86
N ALA A 426 -23.75 17.94 2.45
CA ALA A 426 -24.90 17.08 2.16
C ALA A 426 -24.61 16.08 1.02
N LEU A 427 -23.85 16.49 0.01
CA LEU A 427 -23.40 15.59 -1.05
C LEU A 427 -22.38 14.56 -0.53
N HIS A 428 -21.41 14.98 0.24
CA HIS A 428 -20.44 14.08 0.89
C HIS A 428 -21.15 13.00 1.71
N ASP A 429 -22.10 13.39 2.55
CA ASP A 429 -22.88 12.44 3.37
C ASP A 429 -23.71 11.48 2.52
N ARG A 430 -24.29 11.98 1.41
CA ARG A 430 -25.01 11.13 0.47
C ARG A 430 -24.09 10.13 -0.23
N LEU A 431 -22.92 10.56 -0.69
CA LEU A 431 -21.93 9.67 -1.29
C LEU A 431 -21.50 8.57 -0.30
N ARG A 432 -21.30 8.94 0.97
CA ARG A 432 -21.00 7.97 2.02
C ARG A 432 -22.13 6.96 2.22
N ASN A 433 -23.37 7.42 2.29
CA ASN A 433 -24.53 6.53 2.45
C ASN A 433 -24.66 5.57 1.27
N ILE A 434 -24.41 6.03 0.03
CA ILE A 434 -24.40 5.17 -1.16
C ILE A 434 -23.31 4.10 -1.04
N LEU A 435 -22.11 4.45 -0.58
CA LEU A 435 -21.06 3.46 -0.36
C LEU A 435 -21.49 2.39 0.66
N ILE A 436 -21.97 2.82 1.83
CA ILE A 436 -22.26 1.93 2.96
C ILE A 436 -23.54 1.10 2.74
N ASP A 437 -24.60 1.73 2.25
CA ASP A 437 -25.93 1.12 2.24
C ASP A 437 -26.28 0.48 0.88
N GLU A 438 -25.55 0.80 -0.19
CA GLU A 438 -25.87 0.32 -1.54
C GLU A 438 -24.69 -0.40 -2.20
N LEU A 439 -23.51 0.25 -2.36
CA LEU A 439 -22.38 -0.34 -3.09
C LEU A 439 -21.77 -1.51 -2.33
N ILE A 440 -21.38 -1.32 -1.07
CA ILE A 440 -20.79 -2.39 -0.25
C ILE A 440 -21.68 -3.62 -0.20
N PRO A 441 -22.99 -3.53 0.14
CA PRO A 441 -23.86 -4.70 0.14
C PRO A 441 -24.06 -5.39 -1.22
N ALA A 442 -23.77 -4.69 -2.32
CA ALA A 442 -23.86 -5.26 -3.67
C ALA A 442 -22.63 -6.10 -4.05
N ILE A 443 -21.48 -5.90 -3.39
CA ILE A 443 -20.22 -6.61 -3.69
C ILE A 443 -20.34 -8.07 -3.26
N ARG A 444 -20.23 -9.01 -4.22
CA ARG A 444 -20.37 -10.45 -3.99
C ARG A 444 -19.17 -11.23 -4.53
N PRO A 445 -18.86 -12.41 -3.96
CA PRO A 445 -17.85 -13.30 -4.50
C PRO A 445 -18.12 -13.64 -5.98
N GLY A 446 -17.07 -13.64 -6.78
CA GLY A 446 -17.12 -13.93 -8.21
C GLY A 446 -17.33 -12.72 -9.12
N MET A 447 -17.67 -11.55 -8.58
CA MET A 447 -17.73 -10.30 -9.33
C MET A 447 -16.31 -9.83 -9.70
N SER A 448 -16.16 -9.33 -10.93
CA SER A 448 -14.91 -8.68 -11.34
C SER A 448 -14.86 -7.23 -10.83
N GLY A 449 -13.64 -6.66 -10.77
CA GLY A 449 -13.48 -5.24 -10.44
C GLY A 449 -14.27 -4.32 -11.36
N ALA A 450 -14.34 -4.64 -12.67
CA ALA A 450 -15.14 -3.89 -13.62
C ALA A 450 -16.65 -3.93 -13.30
N GLN A 451 -17.18 -5.10 -12.88
CA GLN A 451 -18.59 -5.21 -12.49
C GLN A 451 -18.92 -4.39 -11.24
N VAL A 452 -18.01 -4.35 -10.26
CA VAL A 452 -18.19 -3.49 -9.07
C VAL A 452 -18.15 -2.01 -9.47
N HIS A 453 -17.23 -1.62 -10.35
CA HIS A 453 -17.16 -0.26 -10.88
C HIS A 453 -18.47 0.14 -11.61
N GLU A 454 -19.01 -0.74 -12.46
CA GLU A 454 -20.28 -0.49 -13.15
C GLU A 454 -21.44 -0.22 -12.18
N ILE A 455 -21.52 -1.00 -11.09
CA ILE A 455 -22.52 -0.76 -10.01
C ILE A 455 -22.28 0.62 -9.38
N GLY A 456 -21.02 0.97 -9.05
CA GLY A 456 -20.69 2.27 -8.49
C GLY A 456 -21.13 3.43 -9.39
N VAL A 457 -20.88 3.32 -10.70
CA VAL A 457 -21.34 4.29 -11.70
C VAL A 457 -22.88 4.39 -11.73
N ASP A 458 -23.57 3.23 -11.76
CA ASP A 458 -25.04 3.20 -11.85
C ASP A 458 -25.70 3.85 -10.62
N LEU A 459 -25.13 3.69 -9.45
CA LEU A 459 -25.59 4.33 -8.20
C LEU A 459 -25.41 5.86 -8.22
N LEU A 460 -24.40 6.37 -8.93
CA LEU A 460 -24.18 7.82 -9.06
C LEU A 460 -24.98 8.49 -10.20
N ARG A 461 -25.45 7.73 -11.20
CA ARG A 461 -26.22 8.30 -12.35
C ARG A 461 -27.41 9.18 -11.92
N PRO A 462 -28.20 8.81 -10.91
CA PRO A 462 -29.32 9.67 -10.46
C PRO A 462 -28.86 11.04 -9.94
N LEU A 463 -27.60 11.20 -9.57
CA LEU A 463 -27.03 12.45 -9.07
C LEU A 463 -26.45 13.36 -10.16
N GLU A 464 -26.43 12.94 -11.44
CA GLU A 464 -25.81 13.72 -12.53
C GLU A 464 -26.33 15.14 -12.64
N ALA A 465 -27.64 15.35 -12.48
CA ALA A 465 -28.24 16.69 -12.54
C ALA A 465 -27.75 17.59 -11.40
N GLU A 466 -27.57 17.03 -10.21
CA GLU A 466 -27.01 17.73 -9.04
C GLU A 466 -25.52 18.02 -9.23
N PHE A 467 -24.73 17.05 -9.70
CA PHE A 467 -23.32 17.25 -10.03
C PHE A 467 -23.14 18.39 -11.04
N ARG A 468 -23.96 18.43 -12.10
CA ARG A 468 -23.92 19.53 -13.07
C ARG A 468 -24.26 20.88 -12.43
N ARG A 469 -25.31 20.94 -11.60
CA ARG A 469 -25.71 22.16 -10.89
C ARG A 469 -24.60 22.70 -9.98
N LEU A 470 -23.85 21.81 -9.32
CA LEU A 470 -22.74 22.16 -8.44
C LEU A 470 -21.41 22.38 -9.18
N GLY A 471 -21.39 22.23 -10.50
CA GLY A 471 -20.17 22.35 -11.30
C GLY A 471 -19.19 21.18 -11.16
N LEU A 472 -19.67 20.03 -10.68
CA LEU A 472 -18.85 18.83 -10.43
C LEU A 472 -18.73 17.90 -11.63
N LEU A 473 -19.47 18.15 -12.69
CA LEU A 473 -19.46 17.34 -13.90
C LEU A 473 -19.25 18.26 -15.10
N PRO A 474 -18.16 18.07 -15.87
CA PRO A 474 -17.88 18.85 -17.06
C PRO A 474 -19.00 18.72 -18.11
N GLU A 475 -19.19 19.76 -18.93
CA GLU A 475 -20.17 19.75 -20.01
C GLU A 475 -19.89 18.58 -20.97
N GLY A 476 -20.94 17.84 -21.32
CA GLY A 476 -20.83 16.68 -22.22
C GLY A 476 -20.26 15.41 -21.60
N LYS A 477 -19.89 15.40 -20.32
CA LYS A 477 -19.45 14.20 -19.59
C LYS A 477 -20.60 13.61 -18.77
N GLY A 478 -20.70 12.28 -18.72
CA GLY A 478 -21.51 11.53 -17.76
C GLY A 478 -20.66 11.04 -16.59
N VAL A 479 -21.29 10.51 -15.56
CA VAL A 479 -20.61 9.90 -14.43
C VAL A 479 -19.67 8.78 -14.89
N ASP A 480 -20.11 7.95 -15.84
CA ASP A 480 -19.34 6.85 -16.45
C ASP A 480 -18.04 7.30 -17.14
N GLY A 481 -18.01 8.52 -17.66
CA GLY A 481 -16.81 9.10 -18.29
C GLY A 481 -15.93 9.92 -17.33
N TYR A 482 -16.33 10.04 -16.05
CA TYR A 482 -15.65 10.89 -15.08
C TYR A 482 -15.22 10.16 -13.82
N LEU A 483 -15.97 9.16 -13.35
CA LEU A 483 -15.58 8.35 -12.21
C LEU A 483 -14.43 7.43 -12.60
N ARG A 484 -13.26 7.61 -11.96
CA ARG A 484 -12.06 6.80 -12.24
C ARG A 484 -12.18 5.40 -11.65
N ASP A 485 -12.41 5.32 -10.37
CA ASP A 485 -12.52 4.09 -9.59
C ASP A 485 -13.56 4.26 -8.49
N CYS A 486 -13.93 3.16 -7.86
CA CYS A 486 -14.77 3.16 -6.66
C CYS A 486 -14.23 2.22 -5.58
N GLY A 487 -12.91 2.05 -5.54
CA GLY A 487 -12.22 1.32 -4.47
C GLY A 487 -11.41 0.12 -4.95
N HIS A 488 -10.99 -0.66 -3.99
CA HIS A 488 -10.14 -1.84 -4.20
C HIS A 488 -10.19 -2.80 -3.01
N THR A 489 -9.65 -4.02 -3.17
CA THR A 489 -9.36 -4.87 -2.02
C THR A 489 -8.17 -4.32 -1.24
N ILE A 490 -8.12 -4.57 0.05
CA ILE A 490 -6.96 -4.24 0.90
C ILE A 490 -6.41 -5.49 1.57
N GLN A 491 -5.14 -5.47 1.88
CA GLN A 491 -4.43 -6.50 2.62
C GLN A 491 -3.48 -5.83 3.61
N ARG A 492 -2.47 -6.49 4.13
CA ARG A 492 -1.50 -5.88 5.08
C ARG A 492 -0.78 -4.63 4.55
N GLN A 493 -1.01 -4.31 3.29
CA GLN A 493 -0.66 -3.07 2.61
C GLN A 493 -1.87 -2.65 1.78
N THR A 494 -1.97 -1.37 1.43
CA THR A 494 -3.09 -0.86 0.62
C THR A 494 -3.03 -1.27 -0.86
N ILE A 495 -1.98 -1.99 -1.27
CA ILE A 495 -1.88 -2.54 -2.62
C ILE A 495 -2.61 -3.87 -2.69
N SER A 496 -3.56 -3.93 -3.57
CA SER A 496 -4.42 -5.09 -3.74
C SER A 496 -4.22 -5.83 -5.07
N SER A 497 -4.87 -6.96 -5.21
CA SER A 497 -4.96 -7.67 -6.48
C SER A 497 -6.22 -7.30 -7.27
N VAL A 498 -7.21 -6.65 -6.68
CA VAL A 498 -8.47 -6.27 -7.33
C VAL A 498 -8.75 -4.79 -7.12
N TYR A 499 -8.73 -4.03 -8.22
CA TYR A 499 -9.17 -2.64 -8.27
C TYR A 499 -10.54 -2.55 -8.93
N PHE A 500 -11.39 -1.65 -8.46
CA PHE A 500 -12.72 -1.42 -9.02
C PHE A 500 -12.65 -0.36 -10.12
N LEU A 501 -12.10 -0.78 -11.25
CA LEU A 501 -11.81 0.04 -12.43
C LEU A 501 -12.44 -0.56 -13.67
N PRO A 502 -12.72 0.24 -14.72
CA PRO A 502 -13.12 -0.28 -16.01
C PRO A 502 -12.14 -1.30 -16.55
N GLY A 503 -12.64 -2.44 -17.03
CA GLY A 503 -11.84 -3.48 -17.67
C GLY A 503 -11.06 -4.42 -16.75
N VAL A 504 -11.10 -4.23 -15.43
CA VAL A 504 -10.44 -5.13 -14.46
C VAL A 504 -11.22 -6.44 -14.34
N GLY A 505 -10.60 -7.53 -14.78
CA GLY A 505 -11.20 -8.88 -14.81
C GLY A 505 -10.98 -9.69 -13.53
N GLU A 506 -10.06 -9.28 -12.65
CA GLU A 506 -9.79 -9.93 -11.38
C GLU A 506 -11.04 -9.94 -10.50
N LYS A 507 -11.25 -11.08 -9.83
CA LYS A 507 -12.49 -11.34 -9.09
C LYS A 507 -12.32 -11.14 -7.61
N VAL A 508 -13.34 -10.58 -7.00
CA VAL A 508 -13.54 -10.53 -5.55
C VAL A 508 -13.90 -11.93 -5.06
N GLU A 509 -13.37 -12.33 -3.90
CA GLU A 509 -13.63 -13.63 -3.29
C GLU A 509 -14.16 -13.48 -1.85
N ASN A 510 -14.81 -14.52 -1.35
CA ASN A 510 -15.28 -14.55 0.03
C ASN A 510 -14.12 -14.38 1.03
N GLY A 511 -14.32 -13.55 2.05
CA GLY A 511 -13.31 -13.25 3.09
C GLY A 511 -12.28 -12.20 2.69
N MET A 512 -12.34 -11.63 1.47
CA MET A 512 -11.53 -10.48 1.11
C MET A 512 -12.00 -9.24 1.85
N LEU A 513 -11.05 -8.41 2.23
CA LEU A 513 -11.27 -7.08 2.77
C LEU A 513 -11.01 -6.04 1.70
N GLY A 514 -11.63 -4.89 1.82
CA GLY A 514 -11.43 -3.78 0.88
C GLY A 514 -11.90 -2.46 1.45
N CYS A 515 -11.72 -1.43 0.63
CA CYS A 515 -12.34 -0.13 0.79
C CYS A 515 -13.10 0.21 -0.49
N THR A 516 -14.24 0.88 -0.32
CA THR A 516 -14.95 1.53 -1.40
C THR A 516 -14.82 3.03 -1.25
N GLU A 517 -14.56 3.71 -2.37
CA GLU A 517 -14.30 5.13 -2.35
C GLU A 517 -15.03 5.86 -3.48
N TYR A 518 -15.42 7.09 -3.20
CA TYR A 518 -15.70 8.09 -4.22
C TYR A 518 -14.79 9.29 -4.00
N VAL A 519 -13.90 9.51 -4.96
CA VAL A 519 -13.02 10.66 -5.00
C VAL A 519 -13.51 11.56 -6.13
N TRP A 520 -14.02 12.74 -5.77
CA TRP A 520 -14.70 13.63 -6.71
C TRP A 520 -14.14 15.05 -6.64
N PRO A 521 -13.52 15.55 -7.71
CA PRO A 521 -13.00 16.91 -7.76
C PRO A 521 -14.11 17.95 -7.98
N ILE A 522 -13.93 19.14 -7.39
CA ILE A 522 -14.82 20.29 -7.53
C ILE A 522 -13.96 21.49 -7.95
N GLY A 523 -13.82 21.71 -9.23
CA GLY A 523 -12.91 22.74 -9.73
C GLY A 523 -11.46 22.42 -9.31
N ASP A 524 -10.92 23.21 -8.40
CA ASP A 524 -9.57 23.06 -7.84
C ASP A 524 -9.50 22.34 -6.48
N ILE A 525 -10.64 21.83 -5.98
CA ILE A 525 -10.75 21.09 -4.73
C ILE A 525 -11.30 19.69 -4.95
N LEU A 526 -11.18 18.83 -3.93
CA LEU A 526 -11.56 17.42 -4.01
C LEU A 526 -12.39 17.00 -2.79
N ILE A 527 -13.50 16.28 -3.04
CA ILE A 527 -14.21 15.51 -2.02
C ILE A 527 -13.73 14.07 -2.11
N ALA A 528 -13.37 13.48 -0.97
CA ALA A 528 -13.08 12.08 -0.83
C ALA A 528 -13.90 11.48 0.31
N VAL A 529 -14.51 10.34 0.04
CA VAL A 529 -15.20 9.50 1.03
C VAL A 529 -14.85 8.05 0.77
N GLU A 530 -14.44 7.33 1.82
CA GLU A 530 -13.98 5.96 1.71
C GLU A 530 -14.33 5.18 2.98
N ASP A 531 -14.86 3.97 2.81
CA ASP A 531 -15.29 3.09 3.89
C ASP A 531 -14.84 1.64 3.67
N GLY A 532 -14.45 0.98 4.76
CA GLY A 532 -13.96 -0.39 4.75
C GLY A 532 -15.07 -1.44 4.77
N TYR A 533 -14.85 -2.57 4.09
CA TYR A 533 -15.80 -3.69 4.02
C TYR A 533 -15.12 -5.06 4.07
N LEU A 534 -15.91 -6.07 4.45
CA LEU A 534 -15.57 -7.49 4.38
C LEU A 534 -16.55 -8.18 3.41
N VAL A 535 -16.02 -8.96 2.48
CA VAL A 535 -16.83 -9.70 1.50
C VAL A 535 -17.38 -10.98 2.13
N THR A 536 -18.70 -11.20 2.01
CA THR A 536 -19.39 -12.42 2.40
C THR A 536 -20.20 -13.01 1.23
N PRO A 537 -20.67 -14.27 1.31
CA PRO A 537 -21.52 -14.83 0.27
C PRO A 537 -22.81 -14.02 0.02
N GLU A 538 -23.34 -13.37 1.05
CA GLU A 538 -24.58 -12.57 1.00
C GLU A 538 -24.34 -11.15 0.52
N GLY A 539 -23.11 -10.69 0.46
CA GLY A 539 -22.70 -9.34 0.09
C GLY A 539 -21.63 -8.77 1.02
N GLY A 540 -21.08 -7.62 0.68
CA GLY A 540 -20.15 -6.91 1.55
C GLY A 540 -20.82 -6.43 2.85
N ILE A 541 -20.04 -6.39 3.93
CA ILE A 541 -20.44 -5.83 5.22
C ILE A 541 -19.50 -4.69 5.57
N ALA A 542 -20.02 -3.47 5.71
CA ALA A 542 -19.22 -2.34 6.16
C ALA A 542 -18.81 -2.51 7.62
N PHE A 543 -17.53 -2.27 7.94
CA PHE A 543 -17.01 -2.33 9.30
C PHE A 543 -16.61 -0.95 9.88
N THR A 544 -16.92 0.12 9.14
CA THR A 544 -16.70 1.52 9.53
C THR A 544 -17.96 2.19 10.06
N VAL A 545 -19.02 1.44 10.33
CA VAL A 545 -20.29 1.94 10.85
C VAL A 545 -20.45 1.51 12.29
N GLU A 546 -20.48 2.49 13.20
CA GLU A 546 -20.76 2.24 14.61
C GLU A 546 -22.22 1.81 14.82
N GLY A 547 -22.47 0.95 15.81
CA GLY A 547 -23.83 0.63 16.26
C GLY A 547 -24.48 1.85 16.91
N GLU A 548 -25.81 1.95 16.80
CA GLU A 548 -26.59 2.87 17.61
C GLU A 548 -26.48 2.39 19.07
N GLY A 549 -25.71 3.11 19.89
CA GLY A 549 -25.49 2.85 21.31
C GLY A 549 -26.70 3.23 22.17
#